data_0a09e900419f56de6390802210003cf4
#
_entry.id   0a09e900419f56de6390802210003cf4
#
_cell.length_a   1.000
_cell.length_b   1.000
_cell.length_c   1.000
_cell.angle_alpha   90.00
_cell.angle_beta   90.00
_cell.angle_gamma   90.00
#
_symmetry.space_group_name_H-M   'P 1'
#
loop_
_entity.id
_entity.type
_entity.pdbx_description
1 polymer ?
#
loop_
_entity_poly.entity_id
_entity_poly.type
_entity_poly.pdbx_seq_one_letter_code
_entity_poly.pdbx_strand_id
1 'polypeptide(L)'
;MSGIETPNQSTLKPRWLSAIALFVMLYLMYSSTFLTDYLMRDEWEFVGGGDWYNLPSYMSTFFYRSGRVLFAVFQKLVLVFAGYDAARIQMVRFVNFLSIAVIAVLLLNFLEKRMKNGWAAFFVILFYLSQTVFQALMGYSFELIAGSLPSMWLSLLAFYLYFFVFENSRLPRIVQAGAVFIVLMLAMQSTQTYAFFAMVPLSYLALTDWDSKKTRIIQFLLISMTVLAVSAVIYKLGLDYFAALGRAGYDVGEQGINQLSTQPLDLVLFAINPRTYWSVFKMWTFPFPFQNTAPLSTLVEKIASLAIMVAWLGVVTASVWVEFTNAAKDKKQNVFFKWLAVIFCTGFGAVLILADSPSEIVDHRPHLHLIFSGIVIFTSAYAVEILVTRFSFLGDARLKFIFGFLVLMTAFGAQSGVMRNIVNIHMKQLDFIRIELRRQDIASYETIIVLLPVQNQDCITEPCGPWIGEHIENKGHLAREAAYRYTLSTLGVDPMEKKIIFVEKASEISSMENAIVIDWNIYSSTQQMYAEHFQP
;
A
#
# COMPACT_ATOMS: atom_id res chain seq x y z
N MET A 1 39.19 -36.33 12.28
CA MET A 1 38.10 -36.81 11.43
C MET A 1 36.79 -36.40 12.10
N SER A 2 36.29 -35.22 11.82
CA SER A 2 35.04 -34.70 12.33
C SER A 2 33.97 -34.96 11.27
N GLY A 3 32.99 -35.82 11.61
CA GLY A 3 31.89 -36.17 10.73
C GLY A 3 31.10 -34.93 10.36
N ILE A 4 31.02 -34.65 9.07
CA ILE A 4 30.07 -33.74 8.48
C ILE A 4 28.72 -34.44 8.61
N GLU A 5 27.94 -34.07 9.62
CA GLU A 5 26.52 -34.43 9.68
C GLU A 5 25.83 -33.84 8.44
N THR A 6 25.50 -34.72 7.51
CA THR A 6 24.61 -34.39 6.41
C THR A 6 23.26 -33.92 7.00
N PRO A 7 22.74 -32.76 6.62
CA PRO A 7 21.47 -32.30 7.13
C PRO A 7 20.39 -33.32 6.78
N ASN A 8 19.73 -33.76 7.84
CA ASN A 8 18.68 -34.76 7.84
C ASN A 8 17.61 -34.41 6.78
N GLN A 9 17.52 -35.23 5.72
CA GLN A 9 16.57 -35.07 4.60
C GLN A 9 15.10 -35.33 5.00
N SER A 10 14.78 -35.28 6.29
CA SER A 10 13.45 -35.51 6.78
C SER A 10 12.54 -34.32 6.53
N THR A 11 11.66 -34.50 5.58
CA THR A 11 10.45 -33.70 5.31
C THR A 11 10.65 -32.32 4.66
N LEU A 12 11.29 -32.29 3.50
CA LEU A 12 11.04 -31.23 2.52
C LEU A 12 9.58 -31.38 2.03
N LYS A 13 8.65 -30.71 2.73
CA LYS A 13 7.31 -30.55 2.17
C LYS A 13 7.46 -29.93 0.78
N PRO A 14 6.71 -30.43 -0.19
CA PRO A 14 6.81 -29.87 -1.53
C PRO A 14 6.49 -28.38 -1.46
N ARG A 15 7.44 -27.52 -1.86
CA ARG A 15 7.36 -26.05 -1.80
C ARG A 15 6.11 -25.48 -2.48
N TRP A 16 5.58 -26.21 -3.47
CA TRP A 16 4.35 -25.87 -4.15
C TRP A 16 3.12 -25.88 -3.23
N LEU A 17 3.10 -26.71 -2.15
CA LEU A 17 1.97 -26.73 -1.20
C LEU A 17 1.91 -25.43 -0.40
N SER A 18 3.03 -24.89 0.06
CA SER A 18 3.06 -23.59 0.76
C SER A 18 2.61 -22.46 -0.18
N ALA A 19 3.03 -22.51 -1.44
CA ALA A 19 2.62 -21.50 -2.43
C ALA A 19 1.12 -21.58 -2.75
N ILE A 20 0.56 -22.78 -2.93
CA ILE A 20 -0.88 -22.97 -3.13
C ILE A 20 -1.67 -22.52 -1.89
N ALA A 21 -1.24 -22.92 -0.69
CA ALA A 21 -1.89 -22.51 0.54
C ALA A 21 -1.89 -20.98 0.69
N LEU A 22 -0.76 -20.32 0.38
CA LEU A 22 -0.65 -18.86 0.39
C LEU A 22 -1.60 -18.23 -0.63
N PHE A 23 -1.66 -18.75 -1.85
CA PHE A 23 -2.56 -18.25 -2.88
C PHE A 23 -4.04 -18.37 -2.44
N VAL A 24 -4.43 -19.52 -1.88
CA VAL A 24 -5.79 -19.74 -1.36
C VAL A 24 -6.10 -18.75 -0.23
N MET A 25 -5.17 -18.53 0.70
CA MET A 25 -5.36 -17.56 1.78
C MET A 25 -5.50 -16.14 1.26
N LEU A 26 -4.67 -15.74 0.29
CA LEU A 26 -4.79 -14.43 -0.36
C LEU A 26 -6.12 -14.27 -1.10
N TYR A 27 -6.57 -15.32 -1.79
CA TYR A 27 -7.89 -15.32 -2.43
C TYR A 27 -9.00 -15.12 -1.41
N LEU A 28 -9.00 -15.84 -0.30
CA LEU A 28 -9.98 -15.68 0.78
C LEU A 28 -9.95 -14.26 1.38
N MET A 29 -8.76 -13.68 1.54
CA MET A 29 -8.61 -12.34 2.10
C MET A 29 -9.11 -11.23 1.17
N TYR A 30 -8.85 -11.36 -0.14
CA TYR A 30 -8.98 -10.25 -1.09
C TYR A 30 -9.95 -10.48 -2.25
N SER A 31 -10.62 -11.64 -2.34
CA SER A 31 -11.55 -11.92 -3.44
C SER A 31 -12.66 -10.88 -3.59
N SER A 32 -13.11 -10.31 -2.49
CA SER A 32 -14.10 -9.24 -2.51
C SER A 32 -13.67 -8.00 -3.29
N THR A 33 -12.37 -7.72 -3.37
CA THR A 33 -11.89 -6.54 -4.08
C THR A 33 -12.06 -6.64 -5.61
N PHE A 34 -12.03 -7.84 -6.17
CA PHE A 34 -12.17 -8.03 -7.62
C PHE A 34 -13.46 -8.75 -8.04
N LEU A 35 -14.26 -9.23 -7.07
CA LEU A 35 -15.57 -9.81 -7.35
C LEU A 35 -16.72 -8.81 -7.19
N THR A 36 -16.44 -7.59 -6.76
CA THR A 36 -17.45 -6.56 -6.52
C THR A 36 -17.21 -5.31 -7.35
N ASP A 37 -18.29 -4.60 -7.66
CA ASP A 37 -18.27 -3.38 -8.45
C ASP A 37 -18.13 -2.16 -7.54
N TYR A 38 -16.95 -1.56 -7.47
CA TYR A 38 -16.72 -0.29 -6.80
C TYR A 38 -15.50 0.41 -7.43
N LEU A 39 -15.31 1.67 -7.17
CA LEU A 39 -14.06 2.39 -7.36
C LEU A 39 -13.74 3.13 -6.08
N MET A 40 -12.48 3.20 -5.76
CA MET A 40 -12.04 3.75 -4.50
C MET A 40 -11.54 5.19 -4.70
N ARG A 41 -12.03 6.10 -3.88
CA ARG A 41 -11.44 7.43 -3.65
C ARG A 41 -11.04 8.19 -4.94
N ASP A 42 -9.73 8.46 -5.08
CA ASP A 42 -9.16 9.25 -6.18
C ASP A 42 -9.30 8.56 -7.56
N GLU A 43 -9.63 7.28 -7.59
CA GLU A 43 -9.84 6.55 -8.84
C GLU A 43 -11.02 7.11 -9.65
N TRP A 44 -12.03 7.68 -8.98
CA TRP A 44 -13.12 8.39 -9.65
C TRP A 44 -12.63 9.62 -10.40
N GLU A 45 -11.65 10.34 -9.84
CA GLU A 45 -11.04 11.49 -10.50
C GLU A 45 -10.25 11.08 -11.74
N PHE A 46 -9.57 9.94 -11.68
CA PHE A 46 -8.83 9.40 -12.82
C PHE A 46 -9.75 8.98 -13.96
N VAL A 47 -10.84 8.31 -13.64
CA VAL A 47 -11.81 7.86 -14.65
C VAL A 47 -12.58 9.04 -15.25
N GLY A 48 -12.93 10.05 -14.44
CA GLY A 48 -13.68 11.24 -14.86
C GLY A 48 -12.86 12.32 -15.55
N GLY A 49 -11.54 12.31 -15.37
CA GLY A 49 -10.66 13.35 -15.92
C GLY A 49 -10.53 13.25 -17.44
N GLY A 50 -11.30 14.04 -18.19
CA GLY A 50 -11.35 14.02 -19.65
C GLY A 50 -10.03 14.31 -20.39
N ASP A 51 -8.98 14.79 -19.70
CA ASP A 51 -7.67 15.12 -20.27
C ASP A 51 -6.78 13.89 -20.55
N TRP A 52 -7.20 12.70 -20.17
CA TRP A 52 -6.42 11.47 -20.43
C TRP A 52 -6.28 11.14 -21.92
N TYR A 53 -7.04 11.76 -22.80
CA TYR A 53 -6.84 11.69 -24.24
C TYR A 53 -5.55 12.40 -24.71
N ASN A 54 -5.07 13.41 -23.97
CA ASN A 54 -3.85 14.14 -24.31
C ASN A 54 -2.67 13.67 -23.44
N LEU A 55 -1.96 12.61 -23.89
CA LEU A 55 -0.86 12.02 -23.12
C LEU A 55 0.25 13.02 -22.75
N PRO A 56 0.73 13.92 -23.63
CA PRO A 56 1.75 14.89 -23.24
C PRO A 56 1.33 15.82 -22.11
N SER A 57 0.09 16.31 -22.13
CA SER A 57 -0.45 17.14 -21.06
C SER A 57 -0.59 16.36 -19.76
N TYR A 58 -1.11 15.15 -19.84
CA TYR A 58 -1.26 14.25 -18.72
C TYR A 58 0.07 13.86 -18.08
N MET A 59 1.08 13.48 -18.88
CA MET A 59 2.42 13.18 -18.41
C MET A 59 3.07 14.41 -17.76
N SER A 60 2.94 15.60 -18.34
CA SER A 60 3.50 16.83 -17.77
C SER A 60 2.86 17.14 -16.43
N THR A 61 1.54 16.97 -16.28
CA THR A 61 0.82 17.18 -15.04
C THR A 61 1.30 16.22 -13.95
N PHE A 62 1.43 14.92 -14.25
CA PHE A 62 1.92 13.94 -13.28
C PHE A 62 3.39 14.15 -12.92
N PHE A 63 4.24 14.46 -13.89
CA PHE A 63 5.63 14.81 -13.60
C PHE A 63 5.70 16.04 -12.69
N TYR A 64 4.93 17.07 -13.00
CA TYR A 64 4.88 18.30 -12.25
C TYR A 64 4.39 18.11 -10.82
N ARG A 65 3.31 17.33 -10.64
CA ARG A 65 2.72 17.06 -9.31
C ARG A 65 3.58 16.13 -8.46
N SER A 66 4.22 15.13 -9.03
CA SER A 66 4.81 14.03 -8.26
C SER A 66 6.10 13.43 -8.83
N GLY A 67 6.60 13.90 -9.97
CA GLY A 67 7.77 13.32 -10.64
C GLY A 67 7.56 11.89 -11.18
N ARG A 68 6.30 11.46 -11.39
CA ARG A 68 5.93 10.07 -11.71
C ARG A 68 5.56 9.90 -13.18
N VAL A 69 6.53 9.98 -14.09
CA VAL A 69 6.27 9.92 -15.53
C VAL A 69 5.75 8.56 -15.97
N LEU A 70 6.37 7.46 -15.50
CA LEU A 70 5.94 6.11 -15.86
C LEU A 70 4.56 5.79 -15.29
N PHE A 71 4.24 6.30 -14.11
CA PHE A 71 2.90 6.19 -13.55
C PHE A 71 1.86 6.76 -14.51
N ALA A 72 2.07 7.96 -15.03
CA ALA A 72 1.16 8.60 -15.97
C ALA A 72 0.95 7.78 -17.25
N VAL A 73 2.03 7.19 -17.79
CA VAL A 73 1.95 6.33 -18.97
C VAL A 73 1.13 5.07 -18.70
N PHE A 74 1.45 4.34 -17.62
CA PHE A 74 0.74 3.11 -17.27
C PHE A 74 -0.72 3.39 -16.92
N GLN A 75 -0.99 4.44 -16.16
CA GLN A 75 -2.35 4.82 -15.79
C GLN A 75 -3.19 5.14 -17.02
N LYS A 76 -2.65 5.89 -17.98
CA LYS A 76 -3.35 6.15 -19.23
C LYS A 76 -3.65 4.86 -20.00
N LEU A 77 -2.68 3.94 -20.13
CA LEU A 77 -2.91 2.66 -20.80
C LEU A 77 -4.04 1.87 -20.13
N VAL A 78 -4.05 1.83 -18.81
CA VAL A 78 -5.10 1.13 -18.04
C VAL A 78 -6.45 1.81 -18.21
N LEU A 79 -6.52 3.14 -18.18
CA LEU A 79 -7.76 3.89 -18.38
C LEU A 79 -8.32 3.73 -19.79
N VAL A 80 -7.46 3.73 -20.82
CA VAL A 80 -7.87 3.42 -22.20
C VAL A 80 -8.44 2.02 -22.32
N PHE A 81 -7.86 1.05 -21.60
CA PHE A 81 -8.36 -0.32 -21.58
C PHE A 81 -9.69 -0.44 -20.82
N ALA A 82 -9.74 0.09 -19.60
CA ALA A 82 -10.86 -0.12 -18.70
C ALA A 82 -12.05 0.83 -18.99
N GLY A 83 -11.79 2.09 -19.25
CA GLY A 83 -12.83 3.12 -19.40
C GLY A 83 -13.80 3.10 -18.21
N TYR A 84 -15.10 3.13 -18.51
CA TYR A 84 -16.19 2.97 -17.54
C TYR A 84 -16.71 1.54 -17.43
N ASP A 85 -16.07 0.56 -18.08
CA ASP A 85 -16.54 -0.82 -18.16
C ASP A 85 -16.24 -1.58 -16.85
N ALA A 86 -17.28 -1.93 -16.11
CA ALA A 86 -17.19 -2.64 -14.83
C ALA A 86 -16.41 -3.96 -14.93
N ALA A 87 -16.67 -4.75 -15.99
CA ALA A 87 -15.99 -6.03 -16.16
C ALA A 87 -14.49 -5.88 -16.41
N ARG A 88 -14.11 -4.85 -17.16
CA ARG A 88 -12.69 -4.55 -17.41
C ARG A 88 -12.01 -4.02 -16.14
N ILE A 89 -12.70 -3.23 -15.34
CA ILE A 89 -12.19 -2.77 -14.03
C ILE A 89 -11.97 -3.96 -13.10
N GLN A 90 -12.91 -4.90 -13.02
CA GLN A 90 -12.76 -6.15 -12.27
C GLN A 90 -11.57 -6.98 -12.77
N MET A 91 -11.38 -7.04 -14.10
CA MET A 91 -10.20 -7.71 -14.68
C MET A 91 -8.89 -7.03 -14.26
N VAL A 92 -8.82 -5.70 -14.22
CA VAL A 92 -7.66 -4.95 -13.72
C VAL A 92 -7.36 -5.33 -12.26
N ARG A 93 -8.37 -5.41 -11.40
CA ARG A 93 -8.21 -5.83 -10.01
C ARG A 93 -7.76 -7.27 -9.86
N PHE A 94 -8.29 -8.16 -10.69
CA PHE A 94 -7.83 -9.55 -10.72
C PHE A 94 -6.36 -9.66 -11.12
N VAL A 95 -5.90 -8.87 -12.09
CA VAL A 95 -4.47 -8.79 -12.46
C VAL A 95 -3.64 -8.24 -11.31
N ASN A 96 -4.14 -7.24 -10.57
CA ASN A 96 -3.51 -6.72 -9.37
C ASN A 96 -3.34 -7.82 -8.31
N PHE A 97 -4.40 -8.58 -8.06
CA PHE A 97 -4.38 -9.71 -7.14
C PHE A 97 -3.33 -10.76 -7.55
N LEU A 98 -3.31 -11.16 -8.82
CA LEU A 98 -2.32 -12.12 -9.33
C LEU A 98 -0.89 -11.59 -9.17
N SER A 99 -0.65 -10.33 -9.44
CA SER A 99 0.67 -9.70 -9.27
C SER A 99 1.13 -9.74 -7.81
N ILE A 100 0.27 -9.40 -6.87
CA ILE A 100 0.58 -9.49 -5.43
C ILE A 100 0.81 -10.94 -5.01
N ALA A 101 0.02 -11.89 -5.52
CA ALA A 101 0.22 -13.30 -5.23
C ALA A 101 1.59 -13.82 -5.71
N VAL A 102 2.03 -13.38 -6.89
CA VAL A 102 3.38 -13.74 -7.40
C VAL A 102 4.48 -13.10 -6.53
N ILE A 103 4.34 -11.82 -6.16
CA ILE A 103 5.28 -11.16 -5.23
C ILE A 103 5.35 -11.94 -3.90
N ALA A 104 4.20 -12.32 -3.37
CA ALA A 104 4.10 -13.11 -2.14
C ALA A 104 4.84 -14.45 -2.24
N VAL A 105 4.67 -15.18 -3.34
CA VAL A 105 5.37 -16.46 -3.60
C VAL A 105 6.87 -16.24 -3.76
N LEU A 106 7.31 -15.16 -4.39
CA LEU A 106 8.75 -14.83 -4.48
C LEU A 106 9.35 -14.56 -3.09
N LEU A 107 8.68 -13.79 -2.26
CA LEU A 107 9.11 -13.51 -0.89
C LEU A 107 9.08 -14.79 -0.02
N LEU A 108 8.04 -15.62 -0.18
CA LEU A 108 7.95 -16.92 0.51
C LEU A 108 9.15 -17.81 0.15
N ASN A 109 9.42 -18.00 -1.13
CA ASN A 109 10.56 -18.80 -1.60
C ASN A 109 11.92 -18.22 -1.12
N PHE A 110 12.03 -16.90 -1.03
CA PHE A 110 13.20 -16.24 -0.48
C PHE A 110 13.41 -16.58 1.00
N LEU A 111 12.34 -16.52 1.82
CA LEU A 111 12.39 -16.83 3.25
C LEU A 111 12.58 -18.34 3.51
N GLU A 112 11.86 -19.21 2.79
CA GLU A 112 11.95 -20.68 2.97
C GLU A 112 13.38 -21.20 2.75
N LYS A 113 14.15 -20.54 1.89
CA LYS A 113 15.57 -20.89 1.67
C LYS A 113 16.49 -20.49 2.83
N ARG A 114 16.04 -19.62 3.73
CA ARG A 114 16.87 -19.01 4.79
C ARG A 114 16.39 -19.32 6.19
N MET A 115 15.09 -19.50 6.37
CA MET A 115 14.52 -19.88 7.65
C MET A 115 14.69 -21.37 7.90
N LYS A 116 15.03 -21.76 9.12
CA LYS A 116 15.14 -23.18 9.52
C LYS A 116 13.81 -23.91 9.41
N ASN A 117 12.71 -23.18 9.58
CA ASN A 117 11.36 -23.73 9.53
C ASN A 117 10.56 -23.08 8.39
N GLY A 118 10.28 -23.84 7.32
CA GLY A 118 9.51 -23.35 6.17
C GLY A 118 8.07 -22.92 6.51
N TRP A 119 7.45 -23.51 7.54
CA TRP A 119 6.15 -23.05 8.03
C TRP A 119 6.21 -21.65 8.63
N ALA A 120 7.32 -21.31 9.31
CA ALA A 120 7.50 -19.97 9.83
C ALA A 120 7.53 -18.95 8.69
N ALA A 121 8.20 -19.26 7.57
CA ALA A 121 8.21 -18.40 6.38
C ALA A 121 6.79 -18.14 5.85
N PHE A 122 5.96 -19.18 5.75
CA PHE A 122 4.57 -19.05 5.33
C PHE A 122 3.78 -18.09 6.26
N PHE A 123 3.87 -18.27 7.57
CA PHE A 123 3.16 -17.42 8.52
C PHE A 123 3.68 -15.98 8.53
N VAL A 124 4.98 -15.77 8.34
CA VAL A 124 5.57 -14.43 8.23
C VAL A 124 5.00 -13.69 7.01
N ILE A 125 4.94 -14.36 5.86
CA ILE A 125 4.39 -13.76 4.64
C ILE A 125 2.88 -13.53 4.78
N LEU A 126 2.14 -14.50 5.31
CA LEU A 126 0.70 -14.37 5.52
C LEU A 126 0.40 -13.21 6.48
N PHE A 127 1.15 -13.09 7.58
CA PHE A 127 1.01 -11.98 8.51
C PHE A 127 1.31 -10.63 7.86
N TYR A 128 2.39 -10.55 7.05
CA TYR A 128 2.73 -9.34 6.33
C TYR A 128 1.62 -8.89 5.37
N LEU A 129 1.08 -9.83 4.61
CA LEU A 129 0.03 -9.54 3.62
C LEU A 129 -1.34 -9.28 4.25
N SER A 130 -1.58 -9.73 5.48
CA SER A 130 -2.83 -9.45 6.19
C SER A 130 -2.88 -8.06 6.83
N GLN A 131 -1.75 -7.33 6.84
CA GLN A 131 -1.69 -6.01 7.45
C GLN A 131 -2.59 -4.99 6.73
N THR A 132 -3.05 -4.00 7.48
CA THR A 132 -3.91 -2.91 6.99
C THR A 132 -3.30 -2.19 5.78
N VAL A 133 -1.97 -2.11 5.69
CA VAL A 133 -1.23 -1.59 4.54
C VAL A 133 -1.57 -2.28 3.24
N PHE A 134 -1.63 -3.62 3.23
CA PHE A 134 -2.02 -4.38 2.05
C PHE A 134 -3.52 -4.33 1.79
N GLN A 135 -4.32 -4.30 2.83
CA GLN A 135 -5.77 -4.16 2.68
C GLN A 135 -6.11 -2.89 1.91
N ALA A 136 -5.47 -1.78 2.27
CA ALA A 136 -5.62 -0.53 1.56
C ALA A 136 -5.13 -0.60 0.13
N LEU A 137 -3.92 -1.10 -0.05
CA LEU A 137 -3.32 -1.23 -1.37
C LEU A 137 -4.21 -2.05 -2.32
N MET A 138 -4.77 -3.14 -1.83
CA MET A 138 -5.67 -4.02 -2.60
C MET A 138 -7.03 -3.37 -2.92
N GLY A 139 -7.42 -2.33 -2.19
CA GLY A 139 -8.62 -1.55 -2.50
C GLY A 139 -8.51 -0.77 -3.80
N TYR A 140 -7.31 -0.31 -4.18
CA TYR A 140 -7.08 0.45 -5.39
C TYR A 140 -7.04 -0.44 -6.64
N SER A 141 -7.63 0.03 -7.74
CA SER A 141 -7.60 -0.64 -9.04
C SER A 141 -6.50 -0.07 -9.93
N PHE A 142 -6.63 1.20 -10.28
CA PHE A 142 -5.77 1.86 -11.27
C PHE A 142 -4.44 2.31 -10.69
N GLU A 143 -4.44 2.87 -9.50
CA GLU A 143 -3.21 3.31 -8.84
C GLU A 143 -2.28 2.13 -8.54
N LEU A 144 -2.86 0.98 -8.16
CA LEU A 144 -2.09 -0.21 -7.88
C LEU A 144 -1.36 -0.74 -9.13
N ILE A 145 -2.07 -0.94 -10.25
CA ILE A 145 -1.47 -1.49 -11.47
C ILE A 145 -0.58 -0.48 -12.20
N ALA A 146 -0.92 0.81 -12.15
CA ALA A 146 -0.17 1.84 -12.86
C ALA A 146 1.11 2.28 -12.15
N GLY A 147 1.12 2.28 -10.83
CA GLY A 147 2.21 2.81 -10.03
C GLY A 147 2.84 1.83 -9.06
N SER A 148 2.05 1.35 -8.12
CA SER A 148 2.57 0.58 -6.99
C SER A 148 3.18 -0.75 -7.41
N LEU A 149 2.48 -1.54 -8.23
CA LEU A 149 2.98 -2.84 -8.70
C LEU A 149 4.21 -2.72 -9.60
N PRO A 150 4.25 -1.86 -10.64
CA PRO A 150 5.46 -1.70 -11.44
C PRO A 150 6.66 -1.29 -10.58
N SER A 151 6.47 -0.39 -9.61
CA SER A 151 7.52 0.05 -8.71
C SER A 151 8.03 -1.10 -7.82
N MET A 152 7.12 -1.89 -7.22
CA MET A 152 7.48 -3.08 -6.42
C MET A 152 8.21 -4.12 -7.26
N TRP A 153 7.72 -4.42 -8.48
CA TRP A 153 8.34 -5.38 -9.39
C TRP A 153 9.74 -4.94 -9.81
N LEU A 154 9.92 -3.70 -10.22
CA LEU A 154 11.23 -3.16 -10.59
C LEU A 154 12.19 -3.18 -9.40
N SER A 155 11.72 -2.83 -8.22
CA SER A 155 12.52 -2.88 -7.00
C SER A 155 12.97 -4.30 -6.66
N LEU A 156 12.07 -5.29 -6.71
CA LEU A 156 12.42 -6.70 -6.53
C LEU A 156 13.33 -7.22 -7.65
N LEU A 157 13.10 -6.82 -8.89
CA LEU A 157 13.97 -7.18 -10.02
C LEU A 157 15.39 -6.69 -9.77
N ALA A 158 15.58 -5.44 -9.33
CA ALA A 158 16.88 -4.88 -8.98
C ALA A 158 17.57 -5.73 -7.90
N PHE A 159 16.83 -6.12 -6.85
CA PHE A 159 17.32 -6.98 -5.79
C PHE A 159 17.75 -8.36 -6.31
N TYR A 160 16.88 -9.06 -7.05
CA TYR A 160 17.17 -10.39 -7.58
C TYR A 160 18.32 -10.37 -8.60
N LEU A 161 18.36 -9.40 -9.49
CA LEU A 161 19.47 -9.23 -10.43
C LEU A 161 20.78 -9.08 -9.67
N TYR A 162 20.84 -8.19 -8.67
CA TYR A 162 22.08 -7.88 -7.98
C TYR A 162 22.60 -9.02 -7.10
N PHE A 163 21.74 -9.67 -6.34
CA PHE A 163 22.13 -10.66 -5.36
C PHE A 163 22.18 -12.11 -5.86
N PHE A 164 21.50 -12.42 -6.97
CA PHE A 164 21.42 -13.79 -7.45
C PHE A 164 21.87 -13.98 -8.89
N VAL A 165 21.50 -13.07 -9.81
CA VAL A 165 21.89 -13.20 -11.23
C VAL A 165 23.33 -12.71 -11.42
N PHE A 166 23.65 -11.52 -10.93
CA PHE A 166 24.97 -10.92 -11.09
C PHE A 166 26.03 -11.50 -10.15
N GLU A 167 25.65 -12.28 -9.16
CA GLU A 167 26.61 -12.93 -8.25
C GLU A 167 27.59 -13.83 -9.02
N ASN A 168 27.08 -14.58 -9.99
CA ASN A 168 27.86 -15.49 -10.83
C ASN A 168 28.19 -14.94 -12.22
N SER A 169 27.89 -13.67 -12.45
CA SER A 169 28.09 -13.02 -13.75
C SER A 169 29.55 -12.58 -13.92
N ARG A 170 30.05 -12.69 -15.15
CA ARG A 170 31.37 -12.13 -15.57
C ARG A 170 31.33 -10.62 -15.83
N LEU A 171 30.18 -9.99 -15.74
CA LEU A 171 30.05 -8.56 -15.99
C LEU A 171 30.86 -7.73 -14.96
N PRO A 172 31.52 -6.65 -15.38
CA PRO A 172 32.18 -5.72 -14.46
C PRO A 172 31.20 -5.19 -13.41
N ARG A 173 31.66 -5.02 -12.19
CA ARG A 173 30.81 -4.55 -11.07
C ARG A 173 30.14 -3.21 -11.36
N ILE A 174 30.80 -2.32 -12.10
CA ILE A 174 30.24 -1.02 -12.45
C ILE A 174 29.03 -1.17 -13.39
N VAL A 175 29.06 -2.14 -14.31
CA VAL A 175 27.95 -2.44 -15.22
C VAL A 175 26.77 -3.03 -14.43
N GLN A 176 27.05 -3.95 -13.47
CA GLN A 176 26.04 -4.49 -12.57
C GLN A 176 25.38 -3.39 -11.74
N ALA A 177 26.18 -2.49 -11.16
CA ALA A 177 25.69 -1.36 -10.37
C ALA A 177 24.88 -0.38 -11.23
N GLY A 178 25.35 -0.07 -12.45
CA GLY A 178 24.62 0.77 -13.41
C GLY A 178 23.28 0.20 -13.81
N ALA A 179 23.19 -1.11 -14.08
CA ALA A 179 21.94 -1.79 -14.40
C ALA A 179 20.94 -1.69 -13.21
N VAL A 180 21.39 -1.96 -12.00
CA VAL A 180 20.56 -1.84 -10.78
C VAL A 180 20.10 -0.39 -10.56
N PHE A 181 21.00 0.57 -10.75
CA PHE A 181 20.68 1.99 -10.66
C PHE A 181 19.56 2.37 -11.64
N ILE A 182 19.66 1.97 -12.91
CA ILE A 182 18.63 2.26 -13.92
C ILE A 182 17.29 1.63 -13.51
N VAL A 183 17.27 0.37 -13.09
CA VAL A 183 16.03 -0.32 -12.70
C VAL A 183 15.39 0.37 -11.50
N LEU A 184 16.16 0.78 -10.49
CA LEU A 184 15.63 1.52 -9.34
C LEU A 184 15.16 2.94 -9.73
N MET A 185 15.83 3.61 -10.65
CA MET A 185 15.37 4.89 -11.21
C MET A 185 14.01 4.73 -11.91
N LEU A 186 13.80 3.67 -12.68
CA LEU A 186 12.50 3.37 -13.29
C LEU A 186 11.43 3.09 -12.23
N ALA A 187 11.78 2.39 -11.14
CA ALA A 187 10.87 2.19 -10.01
C ALA A 187 10.44 3.53 -9.38
N MET A 188 11.38 4.47 -9.20
CA MET A 188 11.09 5.82 -8.69
C MET A 188 10.15 6.61 -9.62
N GLN A 189 10.27 6.42 -10.93
CA GLN A 189 9.38 7.07 -11.91
C GLN A 189 7.97 6.46 -11.96
N SER A 190 7.79 5.25 -11.43
CA SER A 190 6.47 4.64 -11.28
C SER A 190 5.77 5.14 -10.01
N THR A 191 6.29 4.79 -8.84
CA THR A 191 5.80 5.31 -7.55
C THR A 191 6.93 5.31 -6.53
N GLN A 192 7.28 6.48 -6.05
CA GLN A 192 8.42 6.69 -5.16
C GLN A 192 8.30 5.87 -3.87
N THR A 193 7.10 5.79 -3.31
CA THR A 193 6.80 5.09 -2.06
C THR A 193 7.20 3.61 -2.09
N TYR A 194 7.10 2.95 -3.24
CA TYR A 194 7.41 1.51 -3.37
C TYR A 194 8.72 1.21 -4.09
N ALA A 195 9.43 2.25 -4.55
CA ALA A 195 10.67 2.09 -5.30
C ALA A 195 11.79 1.38 -4.53
N PHE A 196 11.71 1.39 -3.22
CA PHE A 196 12.64 0.69 -2.34
C PHE A 196 12.02 -0.52 -1.64
N PHE A 197 11.02 -1.15 -2.24
CA PHE A 197 10.42 -2.39 -1.72
C PHE A 197 11.46 -3.52 -1.53
N ALA A 198 12.55 -3.49 -2.30
CA ALA A 198 13.72 -4.35 -2.13
C ALA A 198 14.35 -4.29 -0.73
N MET A 199 14.15 -3.22 0.03
CA MET A 199 14.66 -3.10 1.40
C MET A 199 14.05 -4.13 2.35
N VAL A 200 12.84 -4.63 2.04
CA VAL A 200 12.17 -5.69 2.83
C VAL A 200 13.00 -6.97 2.80
N PRO A 201 13.22 -7.64 1.65
CA PRO A 201 14.08 -8.82 1.60
C PRO A 201 15.55 -8.51 1.91
N LEU A 202 16.04 -7.30 1.61
CA LEU A 202 17.42 -6.91 1.91
C LEU A 202 17.71 -6.87 3.41
N SER A 203 16.76 -6.39 4.23
CA SER A 203 16.92 -6.36 5.69
C SER A 203 17.12 -7.77 6.25
N TYR A 204 16.37 -8.75 5.77
CA TYR A 204 16.53 -10.15 6.16
C TYR A 204 17.85 -10.75 5.63
N LEU A 205 18.19 -10.46 4.37
CA LEU A 205 19.47 -10.90 3.78
C LEU A 205 20.67 -10.36 4.55
N ALA A 206 20.61 -9.10 5.01
CA ALA A 206 21.65 -8.52 5.82
C ALA A 206 21.85 -9.24 7.16
N LEU A 207 20.76 -9.74 7.74
CA LEU A 207 20.82 -10.48 8.99
C LEU A 207 21.34 -11.91 8.81
N THR A 208 20.99 -12.59 7.72
CA THR A 208 21.31 -14.00 7.48
C THR A 208 22.63 -14.23 6.75
N ASP A 209 22.92 -13.43 5.73
CA ASP A 209 24.00 -13.65 4.77
C ASP A 209 25.09 -12.58 4.85
N TRP A 210 25.18 -11.82 5.94
CA TRP A 210 26.12 -10.69 6.08
C TRP A 210 27.57 -11.08 5.77
N ASP A 211 28.07 -12.14 6.38
CA ASP A 211 29.47 -12.54 6.26
C ASP A 211 29.87 -12.85 4.80
N SER A 212 28.96 -13.39 4.01
CA SER A 212 29.19 -13.73 2.60
C SER A 212 28.88 -12.58 1.64
N LYS A 213 27.92 -11.70 1.98
CA LYS A 213 27.36 -10.70 1.05
C LYS A 213 27.54 -9.25 1.48
N LYS A 214 28.29 -8.97 2.56
CA LYS A 214 28.43 -7.61 3.13
C LYS A 214 28.77 -6.53 2.11
N THR A 215 29.74 -6.78 1.23
CA THR A 215 30.15 -5.81 0.20
C THR A 215 29.00 -5.50 -0.77
N ARG A 216 28.24 -6.52 -1.20
CA ARG A 216 27.09 -6.34 -2.09
C ARG A 216 25.95 -5.61 -1.37
N ILE A 217 25.69 -5.91 -0.11
CA ILE A 217 24.67 -5.23 0.70
C ILE A 217 24.99 -3.75 0.82
N ILE A 218 26.22 -3.41 1.19
CA ILE A 218 26.67 -2.01 1.29
C ILE A 218 26.56 -1.30 -0.07
N GLN A 219 27.02 -1.94 -1.14
CA GLN A 219 26.93 -1.37 -2.49
C GLN A 219 25.47 -1.14 -2.92
N PHE A 220 24.56 -2.07 -2.64
CA PHE A 220 23.14 -1.90 -2.95
C PHE A 220 22.52 -0.72 -2.18
N LEU A 221 22.85 -0.57 -0.90
CA LEU A 221 22.42 0.58 -0.10
C LEU A 221 22.95 1.88 -0.66
N LEU A 222 24.24 1.94 -1.06
CA LEU A 222 24.84 3.13 -1.68
C LEU A 222 24.18 3.46 -3.03
N ILE A 223 23.91 2.46 -3.88
CA ILE A 223 23.17 2.66 -5.14
C ILE A 223 21.78 3.24 -4.84
N SER A 224 21.07 2.71 -3.86
CA SER A 224 19.74 3.17 -3.47
C SER A 224 19.77 4.62 -2.95
N MET A 225 20.77 4.99 -2.16
CA MET A 225 20.98 6.39 -1.73
C MET A 225 21.25 7.31 -2.92
N THR A 226 22.06 6.86 -3.87
CA THR A 226 22.37 7.62 -5.09
C THR A 226 21.12 7.81 -5.95
N VAL A 227 20.30 6.75 -6.10
CA VAL A 227 18.99 6.82 -6.79
C VAL A 227 18.09 7.86 -6.13
N LEU A 228 17.98 7.85 -4.80
CA LEU A 228 17.15 8.82 -4.08
C LEU A 228 17.64 10.25 -4.30
N ALA A 229 18.95 10.48 -4.17
CA ALA A 229 19.55 11.81 -4.37
C ALA A 229 19.38 12.31 -5.81
N VAL A 230 19.68 11.47 -6.80
CA VAL A 230 19.53 11.83 -8.22
C VAL A 230 18.07 12.09 -8.58
N SER A 231 17.14 11.26 -8.06
CA SER A 231 15.70 11.48 -8.28
C SER A 231 15.22 12.80 -7.70
N ALA A 232 15.69 13.18 -6.52
CA ALA A 232 15.36 14.46 -5.90
C ALA A 232 15.87 15.65 -6.74
N VAL A 233 17.10 15.55 -7.27
CA VAL A 233 17.69 16.59 -8.15
C VAL A 233 16.89 16.68 -9.46
N ILE A 234 16.61 15.56 -10.12
CA ILE A 234 15.84 15.55 -11.37
C ILE A 234 14.46 16.15 -11.15
N TYR A 235 13.80 15.82 -10.06
CA TYR A 235 12.48 16.35 -9.72
C TYR A 235 12.54 17.86 -9.53
N LYS A 236 13.51 18.36 -8.75
CA LYS A 236 13.68 19.81 -8.56
C LYS A 236 13.95 20.55 -9.87
N LEU A 237 14.87 20.06 -10.68
CA LEU A 237 15.17 20.65 -12.00
C LEU A 237 13.93 20.66 -12.92
N GLY A 238 13.13 19.60 -12.87
CA GLY A 238 11.87 19.52 -13.61
C GLY A 238 10.85 20.55 -13.14
N LEU A 239 10.70 20.76 -11.82
CA LEU A 239 9.84 21.79 -11.27
C LEU A 239 10.28 23.19 -11.71
N ASP A 240 11.57 23.51 -11.59
CA ASP A 240 12.13 24.80 -11.99
C ASP A 240 11.92 25.05 -13.49
N TYR A 241 12.08 24.03 -14.33
CA TYR A 241 11.82 24.10 -15.77
C TYR A 241 10.36 24.39 -16.09
N PHE A 242 9.41 23.68 -15.47
CA PHE A 242 7.98 23.90 -15.70
C PHE A 242 7.49 25.25 -15.13
N ALA A 243 8.05 25.69 -14.01
CA ALA A 243 7.78 27.02 -13.48
C ALA A 243 8.21 28.12 -14.44
N ALA A 244 9.41 27.99 -15.05
CA ALA A 244 9.91 28.91 -16.07
C ALA A 244 9.05 28.98 -17.33
N LEU A 245 8.32 27.90 -17.65
CA LEU A 245 7.37 27.86 -18.79
C LEU A 245 6.01 28.51 -18.47
N GLY A 246 5.85 29.17 -17.32
CA GLY A 246 4.60 29.82 -16.93
C GLY A 246 3.45 28.85 -16.63
N ARG A 247 3.73 27.56 -16.49
CA ARG A 247 2.76 26.53 -16.11
C ARG A 247 2.58 26.42 -14.58
N ALA A 248 3.05 27.40 -13.84
CA ALA A 248 2.97 27.50 -12.39
C ALA A 248 1.55 27.76 -11.82
N GLY A 249 0.52 27.76 -12.64
CA GLY A 249 -0.87 27.98 -12.23
C GLY A 249 -1.59 26.76 -11.65
N TYR A 250 -0.95 25.59 -11.66
CA TYR A 250 -1.42 24.47 -10.85
C TYR A 250 -0.74 24.59 -9.48
N ASP A 251 -1.52 24.78 -8.44
CA ASP A 251 -1.06 24.61 -7.07
C ASP A 251 -0.30 23.30 -7.01
N VAL A 252 1.02 23.42 -7.07
CA VAL A 252 1.92 22.32 -6.72
C VAL A 252 1.73 22.22 -5.23
N GLY A 253 0.68 21.50 -4.86
CA GLY A 253 0.45 21.20 -3.47
C GLY A 253 1.78 20.71 -2.92
N GLU A 254 2.17 21.20 -1.78
CA GLU A 254 3.42 20.92 -1.05
C GLU A 254 3.64 19.44 -0.77
N GLN A 255 3.36 18.57 -1.76
CA GLN A 255 3.33 17.12 -1.63
C GLN A 255 4.71 16.54 -1.96
N GLY A 256 5.22 15.77 -1.05
CA GLY A 256 6.26 14.80 -1.31
C GLY A 256 7.67 15.38 -1.39
N ILE A 257 8.38 15.10 -2.47
CA ILE A 257 9.80 15.43 -2.66
C ILE A 257 10.09 16.95 -2.56
N ASN A 258 9.10 17.81 -2.76
CA ASN A 258 9.26 19.25 -2.55
C ASN A 258 9.71 19.58 -1.13
N GLN A 259 9.21 18.88 -0.14
CA GLN A 259 9.57 19.12 1.25
C GLN A 259 10.97 18.55 1.57
N LEU A 260 11.35 17.43 0.94
CA LEU A 260 12.74 16.93 1.00
C LEU A 260 13.74 17.96 0.48
N SER A 261 13.37 18.75 -0.52
CA SER A 261 14.26 19.73 -1.13
C SER A 261 14.30 21.09 -0.40
N THR A 262 13.23 21.43 0.34
CA THR A 262 13.10 22.75 0.98
C THR A 262 13.43 22.76 2.46
N GLN A 263 13.25 21.64 3.17
CA GLN A 263 13.44 21.56 4.63
C GLN A 263 14.09 20.23 5.07
N PRO A 264 15.33 19.93 4.65
CA PRO A 264 15.97 18.65 4.97
C PRO A 264 16.16 18.42 6.48
N LEU A 265 16.28 19.49 7.28
CA LEU A 265 16.44 19.40 8.73
C LEU A 265 15.13 18.93 9.41
N ASP A 266 13.99 19.44 8.96
CA ASP A 266 12.68 19.05 9.51
C ASP A 266 12.37 17.59 9.21
N LEU A 267 12.83 17.07 8.07
CA LEU A 267 12.75 15.65 7.75
C LEU A 267 13.60 14.79 8.70
N VAL A 268 14.82 15.22 9.00
CA VAL A 268 15.65 14.50 9.97
C VAL A 268 15.00 14.53 11.36
N LEU A 269 14.51 15.69 11.79
CA LEU A 269 13.83 15.85 13.08
C LEU A 269 12.56 14.99 13.15
N PHE A 270 11.81 14.90 12.06
CA PHE A 270 10.64 14.06 11.98
C PHE A 270 11.02 12.56 11.96
N ALA A 271 12.08 12.17 11.24
CA ALA A 271 12.56 10.79 11.21
C ALA A 271 12.97 10.26 12.59
N ILE A 272 13.45 11.15 13.48
CA ILE A 272 13.79 10.79 14.86
C ILE A 272 12.63 10.98 15.85
N ASN A 273 11.49 11.55 15.41
CA ASN A 273 10.35 11.79 16.29
C ASN A 273 9.66 10.46 16.68
N PRO A 274 9.58 10.13 17.97
CA PRO A 274 8.92 8.90 18.43
C PRO A 274 7.45 8.79 17.99
N ARG A 275 6.75 9.91 17.77
CA ARG A 275 5.35 9.90 17.30
C ARG A 275 5.20 9.31 15.90
N THR A 276 6.20 9.48 15.04
CA THR A 276 6.21 8.89 13.69
C THR A 276 6.21 7.37 13.75
N TYR A 277 7.04 6.81 14.61
CA TYR A 277 7.09 5.37 14.82
C TYR A 277 5.84 4.85 15.53
N TRP A 278 5.30 5.63 16.46
CA TRP A 278 4.06 5.31 17.14
C TRP A 278 2.88 5.07 16.19
N SER A 279 2.70 5.94 15.19
CA SER A 279 1.62 5.80 14.22
C SER A 279 1.75 4.52 13.39
N VAL A 280 2.98 4.11 13.05
CA VAL A 280 3.25 2.84 12.36
C VAL A 280 2.86 1.65 13.22
N PHE A 281 3.25 1.65 14.50
CA PHE A 281 2.87 0.57 15.42
C PHE A 281 1.37 0.55 15.73
N LYS A 282 0.69 1.69 15.74
CA LYS A 282 -0.76 1.78 15.86
C LYS A 282 -1.46 1.03 14.73
N MET A 283 -0.97 1.14 13.50
CA MET A 283 -1.52 0.39 12.37
C MET A 283 -1.25 -1.12 12.44
N TRP A 284 -0.23 -1.52 13.17
CA TRP A 284 0.12 -2.93 13.36
C TRP A 284 -0.74 -3.65 14.37
N THR A 285 -1.23 -2.90 15.34
CA THR A 285 -1.86 -3.45 16.52
C THR A 285 -3.15 -4.15 16.21
N PHE A 286 -3.88 -3.66 15.19
CA PHE A 286 -5.17 -4.21 14.84
C PHE A 286 -5.30 -4.31 13.33
N PRO A 287 -5.31 -5.52 12.78
CA PRO A 287 -5.79 -5.76 11.42
C PRO A 287 -7.29 -5.44 11.30
N PHE A 288 -7.93 -5.13 12.44
CA PHE A 288 -9.26 -4.57 12.54
C PHE A 288 -9.11 -3.10 12.92
N PRO A 289 -9.36 -2.14 12.03
CA PRO A 289 -9.57 -0.79 12.50
C PRO A 289 -10.80 -0.84 13.42
N PHE A 290 -10.58 -0.82 14.73
CA PHE A 290 -11.62 -0.43 15.66
C PHE A 290 -11.95 1.01 15.31
N GLN A 291 -13.07 1.17 14.64
CA GLN A 291 -13.54 2.49 14.25
C GLN A 291 -13.75 3.33 15.51
N ASN A 292 -13.38 4.59 15.42
CA ASN A 292 -13.34 5.61 16.47
C ASN A 292 -14.67 5.91 17.20
N THR A 293 -15.58 4.98 17.27
CA THR A 293 -16.94 5.19 17.81
C THR A 293 -17.03 5.21 19.32
N ALA A 294 -15.96 4.83 20.05
CA ALA A 294 -15.97 4.92 21.49
C ALA A 294 -14.61 5.39 22.06
N PRO A 295 -14.60 6.30 23.05
CA PRO A 295 -13.36 6.76 23.71
C PRO A 295 -12.51 5.63 24.30
N LEU A 296 -13.13 4.51 24.72
CA LEU A 296 -12.47 3.32 25.23
C LEU A 296 -11.69 2.56 24.16
N SER A 297 -12.17 2.52 22.90
CA SER A 297 -11.47 1.84 21.82
C SER A 297 -10.13 2.52 21.53
N THR A 298 -10.07 3.85 21.53
CA THR A 298 -8.84 4.61 21.31
C THR A 298 -7.80 4.42 22.42
N LEU A 299 -8.22 4.24 23.66
CA LEU A 299 -7.33 3.96 24.79
C LEU A 299 -6.76 2.54 24.68
N VAL A 300 -7.60 1.55 24.40
CA VAL A 300 -7.20 0.15 24.21
C VAL A 300 -6.22 0.03 23.04
N GLU A 301 -6.49 0.69 21.92
CA GLU A 301 -5.58 0.74 20.77
C GLU A 301 -4.23 1.35 21.16
N LYS A 302 -4.21 2.47 21.89
CA LYS A 302 -2.97 3.11 22.33
C LYS A 302 -2.16 2.21 23.26
N ILE A 303 -2.80 1.56 24.23
CA ILE A 303 -2.14 0.65 25.17
C ILE A 303 -1.60 -0.57 24.42
N ALA A 304 -2.38 -1.17 23.54
CA ALA A 304 -1.97 -2.33 22.78
C ALA A 304 -0.83 -1.99 21.79
N SER A 305 -0.88 -0.83 21.12
CA SER A 305 0.20 -0.35 20.25
C SER A 305 1.49 -0.15 21.04
N LEU A 306 1.40 0.44 22.24
CA LEU A 306 2.55 0.60 23.13
C LEU A 306 3.11 -0.76 23.54
N ALA A 307 2.26 -1.68 23.96
CA ALA A 307 2.66 -3.02 24.36
C ALA A 307 3.38 -3.77 23.22
N ILE A 308 2.86 -3.70 22.01
CA ILE A 308 3.50 -4.32 20.83
C ILE A 308 4.83 -3.64 20.51
N MET A 309 4.89 -2.31 20.55
CA MET A 309 6.14 -1.58 20.31
C MET A 309 7.21 -1.97 21.35
N VAL A 310 6.85 -2.01 22.62
CA VAL A 310 7.77 -2.40 23.71
C VAL A 310 8.19 -3.87 23.56
N ALA A 311 7.24 -4.76 23.25
CA ALA A 311 7.55 -6.17 22.99
C ALA A 311 8.49 -6.34 21.82
N TRP A 312 8.25 -5.61 20.72
CA TRP A 312 9.11 -5.63 19.54
C TRP A 312 10.53 -5.14 19.87
N LEU A 313 10.65 -3.99 20.54
CA LEU A 313 11.96 -3.47 20.98
C LEU A 313 12.66 -4.48 21.89
N GLY A 314 11.93 -5.11 22.80
CA GLY A 314 12.46 -6.14 23.69
C GLY A 314 12.98 -7.36 22.92
N VAL A 315 12.21 -7.88 21.97
CA VAL A 315 12.59 -9.03 21.14
C VAL A 315 13.81 -8.71 20.28
N VAL A 316 13.84 -7.56 19.60
CA VAL A 316 14.97 -7.14 18.77
C VAL A 316 16.21 -6.92 19.63
N THR A 317 16.09 -6.16 20.72
CA THR A 317 17.24 -5.89 21.63
C THR A 317 17.78 -7.18 22.23
N ALA A 318 16.92 -8.08 22.70
CA ALA A 318 17.34 -9.36 23.23
C ALA A 318 18.07 -10.22 22.16
N SER A 319 17.60 -10.20 20.92
CA SER A 319 18.26 -10.95 19.84
C SER A 319 19.63 -10.37 19.50
N VAL A 320 19.77 -9.04 19.42
CA VAL A 320 21.06 -8.33 19.24
C VAL A 320 22.01 -8.69 20.38
N TRP A 321 21.53 -8.66 21.62
CA TRP A 321 22.32 -9.01 22.79
C TRP A 321 22.80 -10.45 22.74
N VAL A 322 21.93 -11.41 22.45
CA VAL A 322 22.26 -12.84 22.33
C VAL A 322 23.30 -13.06 21.24
N GLU A 323 23.16 -12.44 20.07
CA GLU A 323 24.14 -12.55 19.01
C GLU A 323 25.49 -11.93 19.40
N PHE A 324 25.47 -10.74 19.98
CA PHE A 324 26.69 -10.03 20.35
C PHE A 324 27.48 -10.74 21.45
N THR A 325 26.76 -11.35 22.43
CA THR A 325 27.41 -12.12 23.51
C THR A 325 27.95 -13.45 23.04
N ASN A 326 27.27 -14.11 22.09
CA ASN A 326 27.70 -15.39 21.53
C ASN A 326 28.73 -15.26 20.40
N ALA A 327 28.89 -14.07 19.83
CA ALA A 327 29.88 -13.83 18.78
C ALA A 327 31.31 -13.87 19.32
N ALA A 328 32.21 -14.56 18.62
CA ALA A 328 33.64 -14.46 18.89
C ALA A 328 34.10 -12.99 18.77
N LYS A 329 35.18 -12.64 19.45
CA LYS A 329 35.62 -11.24 19.57
C LYS A 329 35.84 -10.56 18.22
N ASP A 330 36.37 -11.30 17.25
CA ASP A 330 36.59 -10.88 15.86
C ASP A 330 35.29 -10.71 15.04
N LYS A 331 34.20 -11.38 15.43
CA LYS A 331 32.90 -11.32 14.74
C LYS A 331 31.92 -10.29 15.32
N LYS A 332 32.21 -9.70 16.48
CA LYS A 332 31.33 -8.71 17.11
C LYS A 332 31.10 -7.50 16.21
N GLN A 333 32.13 -7.08 15.48
CA GLN A 333 32.01 -5.99 14.51
C GLN A 333 31.03 -6.33 13.37
N ASN A 334 30.99 -7.59 12.90
CA ASN A 334 30.03 -8.02 11.89
C ASN A 334 28.59 -7.98 12.40
N VAL A 335 28.37 -8.37 13.68
CA VAL A 335 27.03 -8.25 14.31
C VAL A 335 26.58 -6.79 14.34
N PHE A 336 27.46 -5.87 14.71
CA PHE A 336 27.14 -4.46 14.71
C PHE A 336 26.77 -3.94 13.31
N PHE A 337 27.59 -4.22 12.30
CA PHE A 337 27.34 -3.72 10.95
C PHE A 337 26.12 -4.32 10.26
N LYS A 338 25.78 -5.58 10.51
CA LYS A 338 24.54 -6.15 9.94
C LYS A 338 23.28 -5.50 10.50
N TRP A 339 23.26 -5.20 11.80
CA TRP A 339 22.15 -4.48 12.42
C TRP A 339 22.10 -3.02 11.98
N LEU A 340 23.26 -2.39 11.79
CA LEU A 340 23.34 -1.05 11.19
C LEU A 340 22.76 -1.03 9.77
N ALA A 341 23.01 -2.04 8.95
CA ALA A 341 22.41 -2.17 7.62
C ALA A 341 20.88 -2.27 7.69
N VAL A 342 20.32 -2.98 8.69
CA VAL A 342 18.87 -3.03 8.92
C VAL A 342 18.32 -1.67 9.28
N ILE A 343 19.04 -0.90 10.13
CA ILE A 343 18.65 0.48 10.47
C ILE A 343 18.62 1.36 9.20
N PHE A 344 19.58 1.21 8.31
CA PHE A 344 19.55 1.92 7.01
C PHE A 344 18.36 1.50 6.15
N CYS A 345 18.04 0.20 6.04
CA CYS A 345 16.85 -0.27 5.34
C CYS A 345 15.58 0.35 5.94
N THR A 346 15.48 0.39 7.28
CA THR A 346 14.36 1.01 8.00
C THR A 346 14.28 2.51 7.72
N GLY A 347 15.43 3.19 7.66
CA GLY A 347 15.53 4.59 7.29
C GLY A 347 14.97 4.89 5.90
N PHE A 348 15.24 4.03 4.90
CA PHE A 348 14.63 4.15 3.57
C PHE A 348 13.11 4.05 3.64
N GLY A 349 12.57 3.08 4.37
CA GLY A 349 11.13 2.94 4.57
C GLY A 349 10.52 4.18 5.24
N ALA A 350 11.19 4.74 6.24
CA ALA A 350 10.75 5.93 6.95
C ALA A 350 10.82 7.19 6.08
N VAL A 351 11.94 7.44 5.38
CA VAL A 351 12.12 8.62 4.51
C VAL A 351 11.02 8.72 3.46
N LEU A 352 10.60 7.60 2.90
CA LEU A 352 9.53 7.60 1.89
C LEU A 352 8.16 7.99 2.46
N ILE A 353 7.87 7.56 3.69
CA ILE A 353 6.67 7.99 4.41
C ILE A 353 6.71 9.51 4.63
N LEU A 354 7.85 10.00 5.07
CA LEU A 354 8.09 11.40 5.39
C LEU A 354 8.01 12.31 4.17
N ALA A 355 8.53 11.82 3.03
CA ALA A 355 8.50 12.55 1.78
C ALA A 355 7.09 12.82 1.27
N ASP A 356 6.13 11.96 1.59
CA ASP A 356 4.75 12.05 1.09
C ASP A 356 3.82 12.81 2.06
N SER A 357 4.17 12.95 3.35
CA SER A 357 3.25 13.54 4.32
C SER A 357 3.90 14.01 5.64
N PRO A 358 4.24 15.29 5.73
CA PRO A 358 5.09 15.75 6.83
C PRO A 358 4.40 16.01 8.17
N SER A 359 3.11 16.24 8.29
CA SER A 359 2.59 16.71 9.58
C SER A 359 1.29 16.11 10.11
N GLU A 360 0.36 15.71 9.26
CA GLU A 360 -0.97 15.29 9.76
C GLU A 360 -1.46 13.96 9.21
N ILE A 361 -0.81 13.42 8.19
CA ILE A 361 -1.38 12.40 7.31
C ILE A 361 -0.85 10.99 7.59
N VAL A 362 0.07 10.82 8.52
CA VAL A 362 0.60 9.49 8.87
C VAL A 362 -0.52 8.53 9.29
N ASP A 363 -1.57 9.06 9.91
CA ASP A 363 -2.76 8.29 10.27
C ASP A 363 -3.67 8.00 9.06
N HIS A 364 -3.50 8.72 7.93
CA HIS A 364 -4.46 8.73 6.82
C HIS A 364 -4.06 7.92 5.58
N ARG A 365 -2.79 7.47 5.48
CA ARG A 365 -2.29 6.75 4.29
C ARG A 365 -1.43 5.53 4.64
N PRO A 366 -2.01 4.45 5.16
CA PRO A 366 -1.24 3.27 5.63
C PRO A 366 -0.51 2.53 4.52
N HIS A 367 -0.96 2.60 3.25
CA HIS A 367 -0.23 2.00 2.13
C HIS A 367 1.22 2.54 2.03
N LEU A 368 1.50 3.75 2.51
CA LEU A 368 2.84 4.32 2.58
C LEU A 368 3.77 3.55 3.52
N HIS A 369 3.21 2.87 4.52
CA HIS A 369 3.98 2.12 5.52
C HIS A 369 4.38 0.72 5.09
N LEU A 370 4.10 0.32 3.85
CA LEU A 370 4.31 -1.04 3.35
C LEU A 370 5.75 -1.54 3.55
N ILE A 371 6.73 -0.76 3.12
CA ILE A 371 8.15 -1.12 3.22
C ILE A 371 8.59 -1.21 4.68
N PHE A 372 8.25 -0.21 5.47
CA PHE A 372 8.58 -0.17 6.90
C PHE A 372 7.99 -1.38 7.64
N SER A 373 6.68 -1.66 7.47
CA SER A 373 6.02 -2.83 8.04
C SER A 373 6.72 -4.13 7.64
N GLY A 374 7.07 -4.27 6.36
CA GLY A 374 7.79 -5.44 5.87
C GLY A 374 9.14 -5.63 6.55
N ILE A 375 9.95 -4.58 6.67
CA ILE A 375 11.25 -4.63 7.33
C ILE A 375 11.09 -5.05 8.79
N VAL A 376 10.14 -4.46 9.51
CA VAL A 376 9.93 -4.78 10.93
C VAL A 376 9.46 -6.22 11.09
N ILE A 377 8.56 -6.74 10.25
CA ILE A 377 8.10 -8.13 10.29
C ILE A 377 9.24 -9.11 9.99
N PHE A 378 10.03 -8.86 8.95
CA PHE A 378 11.13 -9.72 8.57
C PHE A 378 12.24 -9.72 9.62
N THR A 379 12.55 -8.55 10.18
CA THR A 379 13.50 -8.41 11.28
C THR A 379 13.01 -9.12 12.54
N SER A 380 11.72 -9.02 12.87
CA SER A 380 11.11 -9.73 14.00
C SER A 380 11.18 -11.25 13.81
N ALA A 381 10.92 -11.74 12.60
CA ALA A 381 11.02 -13.15 12.29
C ALA A 381 12.43 -13.69 12.55
N TYR A 382 13.46 -12.96 12.09
CA TYR A 382 14.85 -13.29 12.38
C TYR A 382 15.16 -13.26 13.88
N ALA A 383 14.75 -12.19 14.58
CA ALA A 383 14.98 -12.03 16.01
C ALA A 383 14.34 -13.16 16.83
N VAL A 384 13.10 -13.52 16.49
CA VAL A 384 12.41 -14.67 17.12
C VAL A 384 13.14 -15.97 16.83
N GLU A 385 13.65 -16.20 15.63
CA GLU A 385 14.42 -17.42 15.29
C GLU A 385 15.69 -17.54 16.13
N ILE A 386 16.41 -16.45 16.37
CA ILE A 386 17.58 -16.40 17.26
C ILE A 386 17.18 -16.77 18.69
N LEU A 387 16.10 -16.14 19.21
CA LEU A 387 15.65 -16.39 20.58
C LEU A 387 15.13 -17.82 20.78
N VAL A 388 14.39 -18.36 19.82
CA VAL A 388 13.91 -19.77 19.85
C VAL A 388 15.09 -20.75 19.84
N THR A 389 16.15 -20.43 19.12
CA THR A 389 17.36 -21.26 19.11
C THR A 389 18.08 -21.24 20.46
N ARG A 390 18.02 -20.13 21.17
CA ARG A 390 18.67 -19.96 22.48
C ARG A 390 17.82 -20.46 23.64
N PHE A 391 16.52 -20.25 23.59
CA PHE A 391 15.57 -20.55 24.65
C PHE A 391 14.62 -21.67 24.17
N SER A 392 14.91 -22.91 24.54
CA SER A 392 14.17 -24.09 24.07
C SER A 392 12.67 -24.05 24.37
N PHE A 393 12.26 -23.38 25.48
CA PHE A 393 10.85 -23.24 25.84
C PHE A 393 10.04 -22.44 24.81
N LEU A 394 10.66 -21.50 24.06
CA LEU A 394 10.02 -20.77 22.96
C LEU A 394 9.80 -21.67 21.74
N GLY A 395 10.49 -22.78 21.67
CA GLY A 395 10.32 -23.80 20.61
C GLY A 395 9.15 -24.75 20.86
N ASP A 396 8.40 -24.61 21.97
CA ASP A 396 7.25 -25.45 22.32
C ASP A 396 6.21 -25.46 21.17
N ALA A 397 5.72 -26.65 20.86
CA ALA A 397 4.70 -26.85 19.84
C ALA A 397 3.41 -26.06 20.11
N ARG A 398 3.07 -25.88 21.40
CA ARG A 398 1.90 -25.09 21.84
C ARG A 398 2.02 -23.62 21.45
N LEU A 399 3.20 -23.01 21.68
CA LEU A 399 3.44 -21.62 21.31
C LEU A 399 3.43 -21.43 19.80
N LYS A 400 4.00 -22.36 19.05
CA LYS A 400 3.95 -22.35 17.57
C LYS A 400 2.51 -22.44 17.05
N PHE A 401 1.69 -23.30 17.67
CA PHE A 401 0.28 -23.43 17.34
C PHE A 401 -0.49 -22.15 17.64
N ILE A 402 -0.30 -21.58 18.83
CA ILE A 402 -0.93 -20.30 19.21
C ILE A 402 -0.55 -19.20 18.23
N PHE A 403 0.74 -19.08 17.88
CA PHE A 403 1.21 -18.06 16.93
C PHE A 403 0.61 -18.27 15.53
N GLY A 404 0.62 -19.51 15.03
CA GLY A 404 -0.02 -19.83 13.76
C GLY A 404 -1.51 -19.54 13.75
N PHE A 405 -2.21 -19.87 14.84
CA PHE A 405 -3.63 -19.55 15.00
C PHE A 405 -3.90 -18.04 14.99
N LEU A 406 -3.10 -17.25 15.74
CA LEU A 406 -3.22 -15.80 15.74
C LEU A 406 -3.01 -15.19 14.35
N VAL A 407 -2.02 -15.67 13.58
CA VAL A 407 -1.79 -15.21 12.21
C VAL A 407 -2.96 -15.56 11.29
N LEU A 408 -3.55 -16.76 11.43
CA LEU A 408 -4.76 -17.13 10.68
C LEU A 408 -5.94 -16.22 11.04
N MET A 409 -6.12 -15.91 12.32
CA MET A 409 -7.15 -14.98 12.77
C MET A 409 -6.95 -13.58 12.20
N THR A 410 -5.68 -13.10 12.08
CA THR A 410 -5.41 -11.82 11.41
C THR A 410 -5.74 -11.84 9.93
N ALA A 411 -5.50 -12.96 9.23
CA ALA A 411 -5.85 -13.11 7.83
C ALA A 411 -7.37 -13.10 7.61
N PHE A 412 -8.15 -13.79 8.45
CA PHE A 412 -9.62 -13.69 8.41
C PHE A 412 -10.11 -12.28 8.76
N GLY A 413 -9.44 -11.62 9.71
CA GLY A 413 -9.71 -10.23 10.03
C GLY A 413 -9.46 -9.28 8.87
N ALA A 414 -8.45 -9.53 8.06
CA ALA A 414 -8.16 -8.74 6.87
C ALA A 414 -9.33 -8.78 5.88
N GLN A 415 -9.93 -9.96 5.65
CA GLN A 415 -11.12 -10.06 4.81
C GLN A 415 -12.27 -9.20 5.33
N SER A 416 -12.56 -9.31 6.64
CA SER A 416 -13.60 -8.49 7.27
C SER A 416 -13.30 -7.01 7.17
N GLY A 417 -12.04 -6.62 7.38
CA GLY A 417 -11.57 -5.24 7.24
C GLY A 417 -11.78 -4.69 5.83
N VAL A 418 -11.35 -5.45 4.80
CA VAL A 418 -11.53 -5.07 3.39
C VAL A 418 -13.02 -4.92 3.04
N MET A 419 -13.84 -5.92 3.41
CA MET A 419 -15.27 -5.88 3.14
C MET A 419 -15.95 -4.69 3.81
N ARG A 420 -15.71 -4.50 5.10
CA ARG A 420 -16.39 -3.47 5.89
C ARG A 420 -15.93 -2.06 5.53
N ASN A 421 -14.61 -1.87 5.41
CA ASN A 421 -14.02 -0.53 5.37
C ASN A 421 -13.75 -0.03 3.94
N ILE A 422 -13.75 -0.91 2.95
CA ILE A 422 -13.47 -0.55 1.57
C ILE A 422 -14.68 -0.87 0.70
N VAL A 423 -14.99 -2.16 0.54
CA VAL A 423 -15.96 -2.62 -0.45
C VAL A 423 -17.38 -2.13 -0.15
N ASN A 424 -17.88 -2.40 1.06
CA ASN A 424 -19.29 -2.11 1.39
C ASN A 424 -19.65 -0.63 1.33
N ILE A 425 -18.71 0.26 1.70
CA ILE A 425 -18.98 1.70 1.71
C ILE A 425 -19.17 2.21 0.29
N HIS A 426 -18.21 1.88 -0.59
CA HIS A 426 -18.29 2.32 -1.98
C HIS A 426 -19.44 1.63 -2.74
N MET A 427 -19.73 0.37 -2.43
CA MET A 427 -20.89 -0.32 -2.99
C MET A 427 -22.21 0.34 -2.60
N LYS A 428 -22.41 0.72 -1.34
CA LYS A 428 -23.64 1.37 -0.89
C LYS A 428 -23.93 2.66 -1.66
N GLN A 429 -22.89 3.46 -1.92
CA GLN A 429 -23.02 4.69 -2.69
C GLN A 429 -23.44 4.40 -4.14
N LEU A 430 -22.79 3.44 -4.79
CA LEU A 430 -23.15 3.04 -6.15
C LEU A 430 -24.54 2.39 -6.21
N ASP A 431 -24.90 1.60 -5.22
CA ASP A 431 -26.22 0.96 -5.15
C ASP A 431 -27.34 2.02 -4.96
N PHE A 432 -27.08 3.06 -4.19
CA PHE A 432 -28.02 4.19 -4.09
C PHE A 432 -28.25 4.83 -5.46
N ILE A 433 -27.18 5.22 -6.17
CA ILE A 433 -27.28 5.77 -7.52
C ILE A 433 -28.02 4.81 -8.45
N ARG A 434 -27.67 3.52 -8.40
CA ARG A 434 -28.27 2.47 -9.23
C ARG A 434 -29.75 2.28 -8.96
N ILE A 435 -30.17 2.30 -7.69
CA ILE A 435 -31.58 2.17 -7.28
C ILE A 435 -32.38 3.38 -7.76
N GLU A 436 -31.87 4.59 -7.56
CA GLU A 436 -32.54 5.81 -7.99
C GLU A 436 -32.67 5.89 -9.51
N LEU A 437 -31.63 5.52 -10.24
CA LEU A 437 -31.68 5.45 -11.70
C LEU A 437 -32.67 4.36 -12.19
N ARG A 438 -32.74 3.19 -11.54
CA ARG A 438 -33.67 2.11 -11.92
C ARG A 438 -35.13 2.41 -11.62
N ARG A 439 -35.42 3.23 -10.61
CA ARG A 439 -36.78 3.64 -10.25
C ARG A 439 -37.44 4.48 -11.33
N GLN A 440 -36.64 5.09 -12.20
CA GLN A 440 -37.08 5.97 -13.25
C GLN A 440 -36.70 5.33 -14.59
N ASP A 441 -37.51 5.53 -15.62
CA ASP A 441 -37.21 5.04 -16.97
C ASP A 441 -36.08 5.88 -17.59
N ILE A 442 -34.82 5.47 -17.33
CA ILE A 442 -33.64 6.18 -17.77
C ILE A 442 -33.62 6.41 -19.28
N ALA A 443 -34.20 5.49 -20.06
CA ALA A 443 -34.23 5.58 -21.52
C ALA A 443 -35.01 6.81 -22.00
N SER A 444 -36.05 7.17 -21.27
CA SER A 444 -36.96 8.27 -21.63
C SER A 444 -36.39 9.67 -21.36
N TYR A 445 -35.29 9.79 -20.62
CA TYR A 445 -34.76 11.10 -20.20
C TYR A 445 -33.35 11.32 -20.76
N GLU A 446 -33.07 12.52 -21.22
CA GLU A 446 -31.74 12.92 -21.73
C GLU A 446 -30.82 13.44 -20.62
N THR A 447 -31.41 13.97 -19.56
CA THR A 447 -30.67 14.66 -18.49
C THR A 447 -30.89 14.01 -17.12
N ILE A 448 -29.81 13.88 -16.36
CA ILE A 448 -29.80 13.45 -14.95
C ILE A 448 -29.37 14.66 -14.13
N ILE A 449 -30.24 15.11 -13.23
CA ILE A 449 -29.94 16.19 -12.29
C ILE A 449 -29.65 15.57 -10.93
N VAL A 450 -28.53 15.94 -10.35
CA VAL A 450 -28.08 15.47 -9.05
C VAL A 450 -28.12 16.61 -8.07
N LEU A 451 -29.03 16.56 -7.11
CA LEU A 451 -29.10 17.52 -6.02
C LEU A 451 -28.08 17.09 -4.94
N LEU A 452 -27.06 17.90 -4.76
CA LEU A 452 -26.01 17.65 -3.77
C LEU A 452 -26.53 17.94 -2.36
N PRO A 453 -26.01 17.24 -1.33
CA PRO A 453 -26.37 17.53 0.05
C PRO A 453 -25.86 18.91 0.44
N VAL A 454 -26.63 19.60 1.29
CA VAL A 454 -26.20 20.90 1.85
C VAL A 454 -24.90 20.67 2.62
N GLN A 455 -23.83 21.36 2.23
CA GLN A 455 -22.51 21.28 2.86
C GLN A 455 -22.62 21.75 4.32
N ASN A 456 -22.84 20.86 5.26
CA ASN A 456 -22.61 21.06 6.70
C ASN A 456 -22.82 19.78 7.51
N GLN A 457 -22.95 18.64 6.86
CA GLN A 457 -22.88 17.38 7.59
C GLN A 457 -21.44 16.90 7.53
N ASP A 458 -20.62 17.43 8.46
CA ASP A 458 -19.44 16.72 8.92
C ASP A 458 -19.82 15.26 9.06
N CYS A 459 -18.90 14.36 8.75
CA CYS A 459 -19.05 12.92 8.90
C CYS A 459 -19.42 12.50 10.34
N ILE A 460 -20.61 12.88 10.79
CA ILE A 460 -21.03 12.77 12.20
C ILE A 460 -21.49 11.36 12.52
N THR A 461 -21.92 10.58 11.53
CA THR A 461 -22.61 9.31 11.77
C THR A 461 -21.94 8.07 11.19
N GLU A 462 -21.08 8.21 10.20
CA GLU A 462 -20.21 7.11 9.82
C GLU A 462 -18.79 7.42 10.26
N PRO A 463 -18.05 6.42 10.77
CA PRO A 463 -16.66 6.64 11.07
C PRO A 463 -15.96 6.97 9.75
N CYS A 464 -15.78 8.23 9.51
CA CYS A 464 -14.85 8.75 8.55
C CYS A 464 -13.47 8.38 9.07
N GLY A 465 -13.19 7.10 8.99
CA GLY A 465 -11.82 6.66 9.11
C GLY A 465 -11.05 7.36 7.99
N PRO A 466 -9.81 7.72 8.21
CA PRO A 466 -8.96 8.44 7.26
C PRO A 466 -8.84 7.78 5.87
N TRP A 467 -9.50 6.68 5.67
CA TRP A 467 -9.45 5.83 4.50
C TRP A 467 -10.73 5.74 3.71
N ILE A 468 -11.83 5.99 4.38
CA ILE A 468 -13.12 5.41 4.07
C ILE A 468 -14.11 6.47 3.67
N GLY A 469 -13.90 7.70 4.10
CA GLY A 469 -14.98 8.66 4.26
C GLY A 469 -15.06 9.75 3.22
N GLU A 470 -14.32 9.68 2.13
CA GLU A 470 -14.64 10.60 1.04
C GLU A 470 -15.81 10.04 0.25
N HIS A 471 -17.00 10.47 0.64
CA HIS A 471 -18.19 10.27 -0.15
C HIS A 471 -18.02 10.86 -1.56
N ILE A 472 -18.64 10.22 -2.54
CA ILE A 472 -18.59 10.69 -3.95
C ILE A 472 -19.05 12.16 -4.05
N GLU A 473 -20.00 12.57 -3.21
CA GLU A 473 -20.50 13.94 -3.15
C GLU A 473 -19.50 14.99 -2.66
N ASN A 474 -18.49 14.58 -1.88
CA ASN A 474 -17.43 15.48 -1.41
C ASN A 474 -16.27 15.62 -2.40
N LYS A 475 -16.31 14.87 -3.50
CA LYS A 475 -15.32 14.91 -4.56
C LYS A 475 -15.59 16.05 -5.56
N GLY A 476 -14.59 16.40 -6.34
CA GLY A 476 -14.73 17.32 -7.44
C GLY A 476 -15.77 16.87 -8.48
N HIS A 477 -16.24 17.80 -9.29
CA HIS A 477 -17.27 17.56 -10.32
C HIS A 477 -16.96 16.35 -11.21
N LEU A 478 -15.72 16.18 -11.64
CA LEU A 478 -15.29 15.08 -12.52
C LEU A 478 -15.44 13.70 -11.86
N ALA A 479 -15.11 13.59 -10.57
CA ALA A 479 -15.23 12.33 -9.86
C ALA A 479 -16.70 11.91 -9.67
N ARG A 480 -17.55 12.88 -9.35
CA ARG A 480 -19.01 12.66 -9.25
C ARG A 480 -19.58 12.19 -10.59
N GLU A 481 -19.26 12.90 -11.67
CA GLU A 481 -19.72 12.56 -13.02
C GLU A 481 -19.26 11.13 -13.40
N ALA A 482 -18.03 10.76 -13.09
CA ALA A 482 -17.50 9.43 -13.35
C ALA A 482 -18.30 8.32 -12.64
N ALA A 483 -18.71 8.53 -11.38
CA ALA A 483 -19.51 7.56 -10.64
C ALA A 483 -20.89 7.32 -11.29
N TYR A 484 -21.53 8.37 -11.78
CA TYR A 484 -22.80 8.26 -12.50
C TYR A 484 -22.63 7.57 -13.86
N ARG A 485 -21.60 7.95 -14.63
CA ARG A 485 -21.29 7.31 -15.92
C ARG A 485 -20.98 5.83 -15.77
N TYR A 486 -20.20 5.48 -14.76
CA TYR A 486 -19.93 4.09 -14.40
C TYR A 486 -21.22 3.33 -14.07
N THR A 487 -22.10 3.91 -13.26
CA THR A 487 -23.37 3.29 -12.89
C THR A 487 -24.27 3.11 -14.11
N LEU A 488 -24.36 4.07 -15.01
CA LEU A 488 -25.10 3.95 -16.28
C LEU A 488 -24.57 2.77 -17.11
N SER A 489 -23.25 2.65 -17.24
CA SER A 489 -22.63 1.50 -17.93
C SER A 489 -23.03 0.16 -17.30
N THR A 490 -23.08 0.07 -15.95
CA THR A 490 -23.54 -1.15 -15.26
C THR A 490 -25.03 -1.47 -15.51
N LEU A 491 -25.81 -0.48 -15.91
CA LEU A 491 -27.23 -0.62 -16.27
C LEU A 491 -27.47 -0.87 -17.78
N GLY A 492 -26.39 -0.97 -18.56
CA GLY A 492 -26.45 -1.17 -20.01
C GLY A 492 -26.82 0.08 -20.80
N VAL A 493 -26.73 1.25 -20.18
CA VAL A 493 -26.96 2.55 -20.83
C VAL A 493 -25.61 3.13 -21.26
N ASP A 494 -25.53 3.69 -22.47
CA ASP A 494 -24.32 4.38 -22.90
C ASP A 494 -24.07 5.59 -21.98
N PRO A 495 -22.95 5.58 -21.24
CA PRO A 495 -22.68 6.65 -20.28
C PRO A 495 -22.48 8.02 -20.93
N MET A 496 -22.19 8.09 -22.25
CA MET A 496 -21.93 9.33 -22.95
C MET A 496 -23.19 9.98 -23.55
N GLU A 497 -24.28 9.22 -23.69
CA GLU A 497 -25.57 9.72 -24.22
C GLU A 497 -26.32 10.60 -23.22
N LYS A 498 -26.02 10.51 -21.93
CA LYS A 498 -26.73 11.24 -20.88
C LYS A 498 -25.95 12.46 -20.42
N LYS A 499 -26.67 13.59 -20.31
CA LYS A 499 -26.14 14.81 -19.68
C LYS A 499 -26.30 14.70 -18.17
N ILE A 500 -25.24 14.91 -17.40
CA ILE A 500 -25.27 14.89 -15.93
C ILE A 500 -25.03 16.31 -15.43
N ILE A 501 -25.93 16.81 -14.59
CA ILE A 501 -25.88 18.18 -14.04
C ILE A 501 -25.94 18.07 -12.52
N PHE A 502 -24.99 18.69 -11.84
CA PHE A 502 -24.96 18.78 -10.38
C PHE A 502 -25.47 20.16 -9.94
N VAL A 503 -26.42 20.17 -9.02
CA VAL A 503 -27.01 21.38 -8.46
C VAL A 503 -26.94 21.38 -6.93
N GLU A 504 -26.72 22.54 -6.34
CA GLU A 504 -26.63 22.64 -4.88
C GLU A 504 -27.97 23.06 -4.24
N LYS A 505 -28.89 23.60 -5.04
CA LYS A 505 -30.19 24.12 -4.55
C LYS A 505 -31.34 23.51 -5.33
N ALA A 506 -32.36 23.08 -4.62
CA ALA A 506 -33.60 22.57 -5.23
C ALA A 506 -34.30 23.59 -6.14
N SER A 507 -34.11 24.89 -5.90
CA SER A 507 -34.65 25.96 -6.74
C SER A 507 -34.08 25.98 -8.17
N GLU A 508 -32.91 25.41 -8.37
CA GLU A 508 -32.25 25.32 -9.69
C GLU A 508 -32.90 24.25 -10.58
N ILE A 509 -33.64 23.30 -9.97
CA ILE A 509 -34.27 22.20 -10.67
C ILE A 509 -35.54 22.60 -11.40
N SER A 510 -36.27 23.58 -10.90
CA SER A 510 -37.62 23.96 -11.36
C SER A 510 -37.68 24.47 -12.81
N SER A 511 -36.57 24.71 -13.47
CA SER A 511 -36.50 25.17 -14.87
C SER A 511 -36.12 24.06 -15.88
N MET A 512 -35.93 22.82 -15.43
CA MET A 512 -35.41 21.73 -16.28
C MET A 512 -36.51 20.68 -16.54
N GLU A 513 -37.17 20.82 -17.69
CA GLU A 513 -38.10 19.82 -18.20
C GLU A 513 -37.34 18.59 -18.71
N ASN A 514 -37.97 17.41 -18.59
CA ASN A 514 -37.44 16.14 -19.12
C ASN A 514 -36.11 15.64 -18.48
N ALA A 515 -36.02 15.73 -17.15
CA ALA A 515 -34.86 15.30 -16.41
C ALA A 515 -35.20 14.35 -15.25
N ILE A 516 -34.32 13.40 -14.98
CA ILE A 516 -34.33 12.58 -13.77
C ILE A 516 -33.66 13.38 -12.64
N VAL A 517 -34.28 13.41 -11.46
CA VAL A 517 -33.71 14.05 -10.27
C VAL A 517 -33.27 13.00 -9.27
N ILE A 518 -32.00 13.02 -8.86
CA ILE A 518 -31.44 12.21 -7.80
C ILE A 518 -31.08 13.12 -6.63
N ASP A 519 -31.72 12.91 -5.49
CA ASP A 519 -31.53 13.75 -4.29
C ASP A 519 -30.67 13.02 -3.25
N TRP A 520 -29.43 13.47 -3.07
CA TRP A 520 -28.50 12.92 -2.08
C TRP A 520 -28.89 13.22 -0.63
N ASN A 521 -29.77 14.18 -0.38
CA ASN A 521 -30.28 14.41 0.97
C ASN A 521 -31.09 13.20 1.48
N ILE A 522 -31.71 12.44 0.57
CA ILE A 522 -32.40 11.19 0.90
C ILE A 522 -31.39 10.13 1.35
N TYR A 523 -30.24 10.02 0.69
CA TYR A 523 -29.19 9.07 1.10
C TYR A 523 -28.66 9.39 2.51
N SER A 524 -28.35 10.64 2.77
CA SER A 524 -27.86 11.08 4.08
C SER A 524 -28.88 10.84 5.19
N SER A 525 -30.14 11.11 4.97
CA SER A 525 -31.22 10.87 5.95
C SER A 525 -31.44 9.39 6.21
N THR A 526 -31.35 8.55 5.19
CA THR A 526 -31.48 7.08 5.32
C THR A 526 -30.30 6.47 6.11
N GLN A 527 -29.08 6.95 5.86
CA GLN A 527 -27.91 6.52 6.62
C GLN A 527 -28.01 6.91 8.10
N GLN A 528 -28.49 8.10 8.39
CA GLN A 528 -28.70 8.59 9.75
C GLN A 528 -29.73 7.72 10.49
N MET A 529 -30.83 7.36 9.83
CA MET A 529 -31.86 6.49 10.38
C MET A 529 -31.33 5.07 10.65
N TYR A 530 -30.46 4.52 9.78
CA TYR A 530 -29.79 3.24 10.00
C TYR A 530 -28.81 3.29 11.16
N ALA A 531 -28.04 4.37 11.30
CA ALA A 531 -27.10 4.55 12.40
C ALA A 531 -27.81 4.65 13.77
N GLU A 532 -28.96 5.32 13.84
CA GLU A 532 -29.77 5.44 15.05
C GLU A 532 -30.45 4.13 15.47
N HIS A 533 -30.83 3.26 14.53
CA HIS A 533 -31.57 2.03 14.79
C HIS A 533 -30.69 0.79 14.97
N PHE A 534 -29.43 0.83 14.54
CA PHE A 534 -28.51 -0.31 14.57
C PHE A 534 -27.21 -0.03 15.33
N GLN A 535 -27.18 0.97 16.23
CA GLN A 535 -26.10 1.04 17.21
C GLN A 535 -26.28 -0.11 18.21
N PRO A 536 -25.26 -0.98 18.38
CA PRO A 536 -25.29 -2.10 19.33
C PRO A 536 -25.30 -1.64 20.77
#